data_da87ff5c2b81a15d5a187cf547817bb8
#
_entry.id   da87ff5c2b81a15d5a187cf547817bb8
#
_cell.length_a   1.000
_cell.length_b   1.000
_cell.length_c   1.000
_cell.angle_alpha   90.00
_cell.angle_beta   90.00
_cell.angle_gamma   90.00
#
_symmetry.space_group_name_H-M   'P 1'
#
loop_
_entity.id
_entity.type
_entity.pdbx_description
1 polymer ?
#
loop_
_entity_poly.entity_id
_entity_poly.type
_entity_poly.pdbx_seq_one_letter_code
_entity_poly.pdbx_strand_id
1 'polypeptide(L)'
;TETMRFKRTTLSLPNLLDRIRHGYSMCGLYNYAVGKKVWINTSTGKSYYTLPTEKDGYMKRCIKRSEFWCGSQVVCIDIDETAYTDIPTYLNKLSYLPTFCYATFSDKPESRRFRLVYVMSKVLKLNEFKAVSTVLHREVEKDTLERCKDCCGKVETQYFNGCSSNSECYCSDLVYDLKDIRGYYDVLLDLIAEEEEEQKIAVD
;
A
#
# COMPACT_ATOMS: atom_id res chain seq x y z
N THR A 1 5.50 -15.48 -18.26
CA THR A 1 5.07 -14.51 -17.23
C THR A 1 3.84 -15.06 -16.56
N GLU A 2 3.98 -15.60 -15.37
CA GLU A 2 2.85 -16.07 -14.56
C GLU A 2 1.93 -14.90 -14.23
N THR A 3 0.66 -15.08 -14.51
CA THR A 3 -0.39 -14.10 -14.17
C THR A 3 -0.61 -14.17 -12.67
N MET A 4 -0.22 -13.13 -11.94
CA MET A 4 -0.55 -13.01 -10.52
C MET A 4 -2.07 -13.05 -10.34
N ARG A 5 -2.54 -13.90 -9.43
CA ARG A 5 -3.94 -14.04 -9.07
C ARG A 5 -4.14 -13.49 -7.67
N PHE A 6 -5.08 -12.57 -7.51
CA PHE A 6 -5.46 -12.04 -6.21
C PHE A 6 -6.82 -12.56 -5.81
N LYS A 7 -6.98 -12.83 -4.54
CA LYS A 7 -8.27 -13.19 -3.93
C LYS A 7 -8.66 -12.10 -2.94
N ARG A 8 -9.86 -11.54 -3.10
CA ARG A 8 -10.45 -10.68 -2.07
C ARG A 8 -10.72 -11.53 -0.84
N THR A 9 -10.25 -11.08 0.31
CA THR A 9 -10.42 -11.81 1.56
C THR A 9 -10.57 -10.85 2.72
N THR A 10 -11.30 -11.28 3.74
CA THR A 10 -11.39 -10.60 5.04
C THR A 10 -10.58 -11.44 6.03
N LEU A 11 -9.67 -10.80 6.74
CA LEU A 11 -8.79 -11.45 7.70
C LEU A 11 -8.83 -10.72 9.05
N SER A 12 -8.70 -11.46 10.14
CA SER A 12 -8.30 -10.87 11.42
C SER A 12 -6.83 -10.43 11.37
N LEU A 13 -6.40 -9.56 12.28
CA LEU A 13 -5.00 -9.13 12.35
C LEU A 13 -4.01 -10.30 12.52
N PRO A 14 -4.24 -11.28 13.43
CA PRO A 14 -3.36 -12.43 13.53
C PRO A 14 -3.25 -13.22 12.22
N ASN A 15 -4.37 -13.42 11.52
CA ASN A 15 -4.37 -14.14 10.24
C ASN A 15 -3.67 -13.34 9.13
N LEU A 16 -3.75 -12.00 9.14
CA LEU A 16 -3.03 -11.16 8.21
C LEU A 16 -1.52 -11.29 8.44
N LEU A 17 -1.06 -11.19 9.70
CA LEU A 17 0.33 -11.36 10.06
C LEU A 17 0.86 -12.76 9.70
N ASP A 18 0.07 -13.80 9.98
CA ASP A 18 0.42 -15.17 9.60
C ASP A 18 0.63 -15.32 8.09
N ARG A 19 -0.26 -14.74 7.29
CA ARG A 19 -0.12 -14.73 5.84
C ARG A 19 1.13 -13.98 5.36
N ILE A 20 1.42 -12.81 5.96
CA ILE A 20 2.64 -12.06 5.66
C ILE A 20 3.88 -12.92 5.93
N ARG A 21 3.93 -13.61 7.08
CA ARG A 21 5.03 -14.50 7.47
C ARG A 21 5.19 -15.73 6.57
N HIS A 22 4.12 -16.16 5.92
CA HIS A 22 4.15 -17.22 4.92
C HIS A 22 4.42 -16.74 3.49
N GLY A 23 4.87 -15.51 3.32
CA GLY A 23 5.25 -14.94 2.02
C GLY A 23 4.10 -14.54 1.11
N TYR A 24 2.86 -14.54 1.61
CA TYR A 24 1.73 -14.09 0.80
C TYR A 24 1.82 -12.61 0.49
N SER A 25 1.63 -12.29 -0.79
CA SER A 25 1.58 -10.90 -1.24
C SER A 25 0.20 -10.31 -1.01
N MET A 26 0.18 -8.99 -0.74
CA MET A 26 -1.04 -8.22 -0.54
C MET A 26 -1.07 -6.97 -1.42
N CYS A 27 -2.26 -6.49 -1.70
CA CYS A 27 -2.50 -5.23 -2.40
C CYS A 27 -3.81 -4.61 -1.92
N GLY A 28 -4.09 -3.37 -2.33
CA GLY A 28 -5.40 -2.74 -2.13
C GLY A 28 -6.52 -3.50 -2.83
N LEU A 29 -7.74 -3.06 -2.57
CA LEU A 29 -8.94 -3.59 -3.21
C LEU A 29 -9.11 -2.97 -4.59
N TYR A 30 -9.39 -3.79 -5.58
CA TYR A 30 -9.68 -3.36 -6.94
C TYR A 30 -11.09 -3.76 -7.33
N ASN A 31 -11.81 -2.85 -8.00
CA ASN A 31 -13.08 -3.16 -8.60
C ASN A 31 -12.88 -3.98 -9.87
N TYR A 32 -13.84 -4.85 -10.13
CA TYR A 32 -13.95 -5.50 -11.43
C TYR A 32 -14.31 -4.45 -12.47
N ALA A 33 -13.62 -4.45 -13.61
CA ALA A 33 -14.07 -3.68 -14.76
C ALA A 33 -15.43 -4.24 -15.22
N VAL A 34 -16.50 -3.53 -14.91
CA VAL A 34 -17.82 -3.83 -15.44
C VAL A 34 -17.84 -3.34 -16.89
N GLY A 35 -17.71 -4.27 -17.83
CA GLY A 35 -17.75 -3.99 -19.26
C GLY A 35 -16.47 -4.33 -20.00
N LYS A 36 -16.61 -4.66 -21.28
CA LYS A 36 -15.49 -4.95 -22.18
C LYS A 36 -14.69 -3.67 -22.46
N LYS A 37 -13.68 -3.35 -21.64
CA LYS A 37 -12.64 -2.41 -22.07
C LYS A 37 -11.57 -3.20 -22.83
N VAL A 38 -11.45 -2.90 -24.11
CA VAL A 38 -10.37 -3.40 -24.95
C VAL A 38 -9.19 -2.47 -24.76
N TRP A 39 -8.09 -3.02 -24.27
CA TRP A 39 -6.82 -2.28 -24.22
C TRP A 39 -6.02 -2.64 -25.46
N ILE A 40 -5.64 -1.65 -26.22
CA ILE A 40 -4.73 -1.83 -27.37
C ILE A 40 -3.34 -1.41 -26.89
N ASN A 41 -2.40 -2.35 -26.89
CA ASN A 41 -1.00 -1.98 -26.72
C ASN A 41 -0.55 -1.32 -28.03
N THR A 42 -0.34 -0.01 -27.98
CA THR A 42 0.04 0.79 -29.16
C THR A 42 1.38 0.39 -29.76
N SER A 43 2.27 -0.22 -28.96
CA SER A 43 3.59 -0.69 -29.44
C SER A 43 3.52 -2.04 -30.15
N THR A 44 2.56 -2.89 -29.83
CA THR A 44 2.47 -4.25 -30.36
C THR A 44 1.19 -4.51 -31.19
N GLY A 45 0.25 -3.56 -31.22
CA GLY A 45 -1.06 -3.71 -31.83
C GLY A 45 -1.96 -4.78 -31.20
N LYS A 46 -1.53 -5.42 -30.11
CA LYS A 46 -2.28 -6.49 -29.45
C LYS A 46 -3.35 -5.93 -28.54
N SER A 47 -4.58 -6.40 -28.74
CA SER A 47 -5.71 -6.12 -27.85
C SER A 47 -5.68 -7.07 -26.64
N TYR A 48 -5.83 -6.51 -25.45
CA TYR A 48 -5.93 -7.28 -24.21
C TYR A 48 -7.34 -7.12 -23.64
N TYR A 49 -8.01 -8.25 -23.44
CA TYR A 49 -9.31 -8.29 -22.76
C TYR A 49 -9.09 -8.58 -21.29
N THR A 50 -9.52 -7.69 -20.42
CA THR A 50 -9.64 -7.97 -19.01
C THR A 50 -11.11 -8.24 -18.72
N LEU A 51 -11.50 -9.50 -18.77
CA LEU A 51 -12.77 -9.92 -18.18
C LEU A 51 -12.52 -10.32 -16.74
N PRO A 52 -13.18 -9.71 -15.77
CA PRO A 52 -13.25 -10.25 -14.42
C PRO A 52 -14.08 -11.53 -14.49
N THR A 53 -13.47 -12.67 -14.30
CA THR A 53 -14.20 -13.90 -14.04
C THR A 53 -13.94 -14.27 -12.60
N GLU A 54 -14.91 -14.02 -11.72
CA GLU A 54 -15.02 -14.69 -10.43
C GLU A 54 -15.38 -16.16 -10.61
N LYS A 55 -14.50 -16.95 -11.20
CA LYS A 55 -14.51 -18.38 -10.93
C LYS A 55 -13.62 -18.56 -9.71
N ASP A 56 -14.19 -18.99 -8.62
CA ASP A 56 -13.53 -19.35 -7.36
C ASP A 56 -12.95 -18.17 -6.52
N GLY A 57 -13.49 -16.96 -6.64
CA GLY A 57 -13.08 -15.80 -5.84
C GLY A 57 -11.67 -15.31 -6.16
N TYR A 58 -11.10 -15.65 -7.33
CA TYR A 58 -9.83 -15.15 -7.82
C TYR A 58 -10.05 -14.15 -8.96
N MET A 59 -9.38 -13.01 -8.87
CA MET A 59 -9.31 -12.08 -10.00
C MET A 59 -8.36 -12.63 -11.06
N LYS A 60 -8.88 -12.99 -12.23
CA LYS A 60 -8.06 -13.26 -13.40
C LYS A 60 -7.58 -11.94 -13.99
N ARG A 61 -6.32 -11.59 -13.79
CA ARG A 61 -5.64 -10.40 -14.28
C ARG A 61 -6.14 -9.09 -13.66
N CYS A 62 -5.62 -8.75 -12.51
CA CYS A 62 -5.65 -7.39 -12.02
C CYS A 62 -4.59 -6.57 -12.77
N ILE A 63 -5.00 -5.69 -13.67
CA ILE A 63 -4.13 -4.63 -14.14
C ILE A 63 -4.11 -3.60 -13.02
N LYS A 64 -2.95 -3.39 -12.40
CA LYS A 64 -2.75 -2.38 -11.38
C LYS A 64 -2.87 -0.99 -12.02
N ARG A 65 -4.09 -0.47 -12.05
CA ARG A 65 -4.37 0.89 -12.49
C ARG A 65 -5.20 1.57 -11.42
N SER A 66 -4.87 2.82 -11.14
CA SER A 66 -5.58 3.66 -10.19
C SER A 66 -7.09 3.72 -10.47
N GLU A 67 -7.50 3.72 -11.73
CA GLU A 67 -8.91 3.76 -12.14
C GLU A 67 -9.76 2.55 -11.68
N PHE A 68 -9.14 1.41 -11.38
CA PHE A 68 -9.83 0.20 -10.86
C PHE A 68 -9.66 0.02 -9.36
N TRP A 69 -8.84 0.83 -8.75
CA TRP A 69 -8.63 0.76 -7.31
C TRP A 69 -9.86 1.31 -6.56
N CYS A 70 -10.34 0.59 -5.56
CA CYS A 70 -11.53 0.98 -4.82
C CYS A 70 -11.30 1.21 -3.32
N GLY A 71 -10.11 0.94 -2.84
CA GLY A 71 -9.77 1.22 -1.46
C GLY A 71 -8.70 0.30 -0.87
N SER A 72 -8.22 0.63 0.31
CA SER A 72 -7.36 -0.22 1.13
C SER A 72 -7.58 0.04 2.61
N GLN A 73 -7.49 -1.00 3.43
CA GLN A 73 -7.35 -0.87 4.89
C GLN A 73 -5.88 -0.87 5.33
N VAL A 74 -4.96 -1.05 4.40
CA VAL A 74 -3.54 -1.20 4.72
C VAL A 74 -2.75 -0.14 3.98
N VAL A 75 -1.95 0.61 4.72
CA VAL A 75 -0.95 1.55 4.19
C VAL A 75 0.42 0.99 4.54
N CYS A 76 1.29 0.86 3.55
CA CYS A 76 2.64 0.35 3.75
C CYS A 76 3.67 1.39 3.36
N ILE A 77 4.79 1.40 4.10
CA ILE A 77 5.96 2.21 3.81
C ILE A 77 7.16 1.29 3.72
N ASP A 78 7.87 1.32 2.61
CA ASP A 78 9.11 0.58 2.43
C ASP A 78 10.29 1.42 2.93
N ILE A 79 11.06 0.84 3.83
CA ILE A 79 12.31 1.40 4.31
C ILE A 79 13.45 0.67 3.63
N ASP A 80 14.09 1.37 2.73
CA ASP A 80 15.22 0.87 1.95
C ASP A 80 16.50 1.61 2.35
N GLU A 81 17.53 0.84 2.79
CA GLU A 81 18.85 1.37 3.09
C GLU A 81 18.89 2.42 4.21
N THR A 82 18.34 2.07 5.37
CA THR A 82 18.43 2.92 6.57
C THR A 82 19.81 2.84 7.23
N ALA A 83 20.21 3.92 7.90
CA ALA A 83 21.40 3.95 8.76
C ALA A 83 21.21 3.21 10.10
N TYR A 84 19.97 2.88 10.46
CA TYR A 84 19.69 2.14 11.69
C TYR A 84 20.09 0.66 11.54
N THR A 85 20.83 0.16 12.51
CA THR A 85 21.36 -1.22 12.52
C THR A 85 20.32 -2.27 12.89
N ASP A 86 19.27 -1.86 13.60
CA ASP A 86 18.21 -2.76 14.06
C ASP A 86 16.82 -2.10 13.96
N ILE A 87 15.81 -2.93 13.73
CA ILE A 87 14.43 -2.49 13.58
C ILE A 87 13.84 -1.91 14.89
N PRO A 88 14.07 -2.49 16.09
CA PRO A 88 13.56 -1.91 17.32
C PRO A 88 13.99 -0.47 17.58
N THR A 89 15.27 -0.17 17.34
CA THR A 89 15.79 1.21 17.48
C THR A 89 15.10 2.17 16.53
N TYR A 90 14.85 1.73 15.29
CA TYR A 90 14.08 2.51 14.32
C TYR A 90 12.64 2.73 14.80
N LEU A 91 11.94 1.67 15.18
CA LEU A 91 10.54 1.74 15.64
C LEU A 91 10.36 2.64 16.85
N ASN A 92 11.33 2.67 17.76
CA ASN A 92 11.30 3.53 18.96
C ASN A 92 11.39 5.03 18.63
N LYS A 93 11.73 5.42 17.41
CA LYS A 93 11.72 6.83 16.98
C LYS A 93 10.34 7.27 16.48
N LEU A 94 9.52 6.32 16.01
CA LEU A 94 8.28 6.64 15.32
C LEU A 94 7.19 7.16 16.25
N SER A 95 6.60 8.30 15.89
CA SER A 95 5.39 8.84 16.53
C SER A 95 4.16 7.96 16.28
N TYR A 96 4.13 7.28 15.12
CA TYR A 96 3.12 6.29 14.77
C TYR A 96 3.77 4.92 14.64
N LEU A 97 3.56 4.04 15.62
CA LEU A 97 4.04 2.66 15.53
C LEU A 97 3.24 1.88 14.47
N PRO A 98 3.89 1.19 13.54
CA PRO A 98 3.16 0.36 12.58
C PRO A 98 2.42 -0.77 13.28
N THR A 99 1.29 -1.20 12.72
CA THR A 99 0.58 -2.42 13.16
C THR A 99 1.49 -3.64 13.08
N PHE A 100 2.23 -3.73 11.95
CA PHE A 100 3.28 -4.73 11.74
C PHE A 100 4.51 -4.06 11.16
N CYS A 101 5.68 -4.63 11.50
CA CYS A 101 6.93 -4.34 10.81
C CYS A 101 7.63 -5.66 10.51
N TYR A 102 8.18 -5.82 9.32
CA TYR A 102 8.92 -7.04 8.97
C TYR A 102 10.07 -6.76 8.02
N ALA A 103 11.16 -7.49 8.23
CA ALA A 103 12.31 -7.48 7.33
C ALA A 103 11.92 -8.10 5.98
N THR A 104 12.26 -7.42 4.88
CA THR A 104 11.95 -7.88 3.51
C THR A 104 12.93 -8.99 3.07
N PHE A 105 12.65 -9.65 1.94
CA PHE A 105 13.56 -10.68 1.40
C PHE A 105 14.95 -10.15 1.01
N SER A 106 15.06 -8.85 0.80
CA SER A 106 16.32 -8.18 0.44
C SER A 106 17.05 -7.57 1.64
N ASP A 107 16.52 -7.74 2.87
CA ASP A 107 17.15 -7.27 4.10
C ASP A 107 18.50 -7.97 4.35
N LYS A 108 19.49 -7.18 4.75
CA LYS A 108 20.83 -7.66 5.11
C LYS A 108 21.35 -6.87 6.31
N PRO A 109 22.23 -7.46 7.14
CA PRO A 109 22.78 -6.76 8.30
C PRO A 109 23.46 -5.43 7.94
N GLU A 110 24.15 -5.37 6.79
CA GLU A 110 24.85 -4.21 6.29
C GLU A 110 23.98 -3.21 5.50
N SER A 111 22.74 -3.61 5.16
CA SER A 111 21.80 -2.79 4.39
C SER A 111 20.38 -3.20 4.78
N ARG A 112 19.91 -2.65 5.89
CA ARG A 112 18.61 -3.00 6.47
C ARG A 112 17.48 -2.55 5.56
N ARG A 113 16.54 -3.48 5.33
CA ARG A 113 15.35 -3.25 4.50
C ARG A 113 14.13 -3.90 5.14
N PHE A 114 13.18 -3.09 5.49
CA PHE A 114 11.97 -3.57 6.14
C PHE A 114 10.75 -2.77 5.74
N ARG A 115 9.59 -3.28 6.06
CA ARG A 115 8.31 -2.67 5.71
C ARG A 115 7.51 -2.34 6.96
N LEU A 116 7.03 -1.10 7.02
CA LEU A 116 6.06 -0.66 8.01
C LEU A 116 4.66 -0.86 7.42
N VAL A 117 3.77 -1.49 8.18
CA VAL A 117 2.40 -1.79 7.77
C VAL A 117 1.45 -1.18 8.79
N TYR A 118 0.64 -0.22 8.33
CA TYR A 118 -0.38 0.44 9.14
C TYR A 118 -1.76 -0.08 8.72
N VAL A 119 -2.52 -0.62 9.67
CA VAL A 119 -3.88 -1.11 9.43
C VAL A 119 -4.87 -0.06 9.92
N MET A 120 -5.81 0.30 9.06
CA MET A 120 -6.87 1.25 9.36
C MET A 120 -8.15 0.53 9.78
N SER A 121 -8.96 1.16 10.64
CA SER A 121 -10.22 0.61 11.13
C SER A 121 -11.27 0.47 10.01
N LYS A 122 -11.13 1.22 8.92
CA LYS A 122 -12.01 1.18 7.75
C LYS A 122 -11.23 1.12 6.43
N VAL A 123 -11.92 0.74 5.36
CA VAL A 123 -11.38 0.86 4.00
C VAL A 123 -11.29 2.33 3.63
N LEU A 124 -10.08 2.81 3.34
CA LEU A 124 -9.81 4.15 2.87
C LEU A 124 -10.18 4.26 1.39
N LYS A 125 -10.85 5.34 1.00
CA LYS A 125 -11.05 5.75 -0.39
C LYS A 125 -9.76 6.40 -0.92
N LEU A 126 -9.71 6.70 -2.23
CA LEU A 126 -8.50 7.17 -2.90
C LEU A 126 -7.86 8.38 -2.20
N ASN A 127 -8.61 9.46 -1.99
CA ASN A 127 -8.06 10.67 -1.36
C ASN A 127 -7.75 10.48 0.11
N GLU A 128 -8.57 9.71 0.84
CA GLU A 128 -8.26 9.31 2.21
C GLU A 128 -6.95 8.51 2.28
N PHE A 129 -6.76 7.57 1.35
CA PHE A 129 -5.56 6.76 1.28
C PHE A 129 -4.32 7.61 0.95
N LYS A 130 -4.41 8.48 -0.06
CA LYS A 130 -3.33 9.41 -0.42
C LYS A 130 -2.97 10.31 0.78
N ALA A 131 -3.95 10.89 1.45
CA ALA A 131 -3.73 11.78 2.59
C ALA A 131 -3.06 11.04 3.76
N VAL A 132 -3.59 9.89 4.17
CA VAL A 132 -2.99 9.07 5.25
C VAL A 132 -1.57 8.64 4.89
N SER A 133 -1.36 8.14 3.67
CA SER A 133 -0.05 7.73 3.19
C SER A 133 0.95 8.89 3.24
N THR A 134 0.55 10.07 2.77
CA THR A 134 1.39 11.27 2.77
C THR A 134 1.77 11.70 4.20
N VAL A 135 0.79 11.72 5.12
CA VAL A 135 1.08 12.08 6.51
C VAL A 135 2.02 11.09 7.16
N LEU A 136 1.74 9.79 7.04
CA LEU A 136 2.58 8.75 7.65
C LEU A 136 4.01 8.79 7.11
N HIS A 137 4.21 9.00 5.81
CA HIS A 137 5.56 9.15 5.25
C HIS A 137 6.28 10.39 5.82
N ARG A 138 5.61 11.55 5.85
CA ARG A 138 6.19 12.79 6.41
C ARG A 138 6.59 12.62 7.88
N GLU A 139 5.75 11.96 8.68
CA GLU A 139 6.07 11.72 10.09
C GLU A 139 7.23 10.72 10.24
N VAL A 140 7.29 9.66 9.45
CA VAL A 140 8.44 8.73 9.45
C VAL A 140 9.73 9.47 9.09
N GLU A 141 9.74 10.28 8.03
CA GLU A 141 10.91 11.06 7.62
C GLU A 141 11.34 12.06 8.70
N LYS A 142 10.39 12.72 9.33
CA LYS A 142 10.63 13.66 10.43
C LYS A 142 11.23 12.98 11.66
N ASP A 143 10.65 11.84 12.06
CA ASP A 143 11.03 11.12 13.27
C ASP A 143 12.41 10.44 13.16
N THR A 144 12.73 9.95 11.95
CA THR A 144 13.97 9.23 11.70
C THR A 144 15.09 10.09 11.10
N LEU A 145 14.74 11.27 10.58
CA LEU A 145 15.62 12.16 9.82
C LEU A 145 16.16 11.49 8.53
N GLU A 146 15.50 10.44 8.06
CA GLU A 146 15.82 9.74 6.82
C GLU A 146 14.71 9.95 5.79
N ARG A 147 15.08 10.04 4.53
CA ARG A 147 14.13 10.20 3.43
C ARG A 147 13.62 8.84 2.96
N CYS A 148 12.30 8.65 2.95
CA CYS A 148 11.69 7.50 2.34
C CYS A 148 11.79 7.61 0.81
N LYS A 149 12.42 6.62 0.17
CA LYS A 149 12.63 6.64 -1.28
C LYS A 149 11.36 6.34 -2.07
N ASP A 150 10.40 5.65 -1.48
CA ASP A 150 9.17 5.28 -2.15
C ASP A 150 8.14 6.40 -2.18
N CYS A 151 7.42 6.45 -3.30
CA CYS A 151 6.43 7.50 -3.55
C CYS A 151 5.19 7.32 -2.69
N CYS A 152 4.96 8.27 -1.80
CA CYS A 152 3.72 8.38 -1.05
C CYS A 152 2.49 8.43 -1.98
N GLY A 153 1.42 7.75 -1.58
CA GLY A 153 0.10 7.92 -2.17
C GLY A 153 -0.14 7.31 -3.56
N LYS A 154 0.84 6.64 -4.16
CA LYS A 154 0.62 5.94 -5.44
C LYS A 154 -0.06 4.59 -5.19
N VAL A 155 -1.35 4.52 -5.45
CA VAL A 155 -2.15 3.30 -5.22
C VAL A 155 -1.72 2.11 -6.09
N GLU A 156 -1.26 2.35 -7.29
CA GLU A 156 -0.78 1.33 -8.22
C GLU A 156 0.50 0.65 -7.77
N THR A 157 1.29 1.28 -6.91
CA THR A 157 2.51 0.71 -6.33
C THR A 157 2.25 -0.08 -5.05
N GLN A 158 1.04 -0.02 -4.50
CA GLN A 158 0.65 -0.69 -3.27
C GLN A 158 0.46 -2.21 -3.47
N TYR A 159 1.54 -2.85 -3.89
CA TYR A 159 1.67 -4.29 -3.98
C TYR A 159 2.89 -4.73 -3.17
N PHE A 160 2.66 -5.52 -2.16
CA PHE A 160 3.68 -5.90 -1.21
C PHE A 160 3.81 -7.41 -1.12
N ASN A 161 5.03 -7.89 -1.24
CA ASN A 161 5.36 -9.27 -0.91
C ASN A 161 5.37 -9.42 0.61
N GLY A 162 4.98 -10.57 1.10
CA GLY A 162 5.23 -10.97 2.48
C GLY A 162 6.71 -11.21 2.73
N CYS A 163 7.03 -11.80 3.86
CA CYS A 163 8.38 -12.13 4.26
C CYS A 163 8.56 -13.65 4.40
N SER A 164 9.77 -14.12 4.69
CA SER A 164 9.98 -15.52 5.06
C SER A 164 9.56 -15.77 6.51
N SER A 165 9.28 -17.02 6.85
CA SER A 165 8.93 -17.41 8.22
C SER A 165 10.00 -17.08 9.25
N ASN A 166 11.25 -16.95 8.80
CA ASN A 166 12.41 -16.62 9.64
C ASN A 166 12.77 -15.13 9.63
N SER A 167 12.01 -14.29 8.91
CA SER A 167 12.25 -12.86 8.90
C SER A 167 11.91 -12.24 10.25
N GLU A 168 12.71 -11.27 10.65
CA GLU A 168 12.46 -10.43 11.80
C GLU A 168 11.11 -9.72 11.61
N CYS A 169 10.22 -9.83 12.62
CA CYS A 169 8.85 -9.32 12.53
C CYS A 169 8.36 -8.81 13.88
N TYR A 170 7.77 -7.63 13.88
CA TYR A 170 7.22 -6.95 15.05
C TYR A 170 5.73 -6.70 14.85
N CYS A 171 4.96 -6.78 15.93
CA CYS A 171 3.54 -6.51 15.95
C CYS A 171 3.20 -5.62 17.14
N SER A 172 2.48 -4.53 16.90
CA SER A 172 1.95 -3.65 17.94
C SER A 172 0.47 -3.87 18.20
N ASP A 173 -0.23 -4.61 17.33
CA ASP A 173 -1.68 -4.79 17.31
C ASP A 173 -2.49 -3.48 17.19
N LEU A 174 -1.85 -2.35 16.91
CA LEU A 174 -2.51 -1.07 16.73
C LEU A 174 -3.32 -1.04 15.44
N VAL A 175 -4.53 -0.50 15.53
CA VAL A 175 -5.40 -0.21 14.38
C VAL A 175 -5.79 1.26 14.49
N TYR A 176 -5.60 2.01 13.41
CA TYR A 176 -5.76 3.45 13.38
C TYR A 176 -7.11 3.87 12.82
N ASP A 177 -7.76 4.81 13.48
CA ASP A 177 -8.84 5.61 12.88
C ASP A 177 -8.25 6.84 12.19
N LEU A 178 -8.98 7.42 11.23
CA LEU A 178 -8.53 8.64 10.56
C LEU A 178 -8.26 9.79 11.52
N LYS A 179 -9.07 9.90 12.58
CA LYS A 179 -8.90 10.93 13.63
C LYS A 179 -7.59 10.81 14.41
N ASP A 180 -6.96 9.64 14.41
CA ASP A 180 -5.71 9.39 15.11
C ASP A 180 -4.50 9.89 14.31
N ILE A 181 -4.68 10.13 13.01
CA ILE A 181 -3.64 10.62 12.11
C ILE A 181 -3.68 12.15 12.05
N ARG A 182 -2.81 12.79 12.80
CA ARG A 182 -2.74 14.27 12.86
C ARG A 182 -2.37 14.87 11.52
N GLY A 183 -3.06 15.96 11.13
CA GLY A 183 -2.82 16.64 9.85
C GLY A 183 -3.46 15.94 8.64
N TYR A 184 -4.14 14.81 8.84
CA TYR A 184 -4.84 14.10 7.79
C TYR A 184 -5.86 15.00 7.05
N TYR A 185 -6.66 15.76 7.79
CA TYR A 185 -7.70 16.60 7.19
C TYR A 185 -7.13 17.74 6.33
N ASP A 186 -6.02 18.33 6.75
CA ASP A 186 -5.37 19.40 5.99
C ASP A 186 -4.88 18.85 4.64
N VAL A 187 -4.16 17.75 4.65
CA VAL A 187 -3.69 17.08 3.42
C VAL A 187 -4.84 16.62 2.53
N LEU A 188 -5.95 16.14 3.12
CA LEU A 188 -7.13 15.74 2.36
C LEU A 188 -7.78 16.93 1.65
N LEU A 189 -7.89 18.06 2.32
CA LEU A 189 -8.46 19.28 1.73
C LEU A 189 -7.59 19.81 0.59
N ASP A 190 -6.27 19.81 0.76
CA ASP A 190 -5.33 20.18 -0.30
C ASP A 190 -5.51 19.29 -1.54
N LEU A 191 -5.58 17.97 -1.36
CA LEU A 191 -5.78 17.02 -2.46
C LEU A 191 -7.12 17.19 -3.19
N ILE A 192 -8.19 17.54 -2.46
CA ILE A 192 -9.50 17.81 -3.07
C ILE A 192 -9.43 19.12 -3.89
N ALA A 193 -8.78 20.14 -3.37
CA ALA A 193 -8.64 21.42 -4.07
C ALA A 193 -7.81 21.26 -5.37
N GLU A 194 -6.72 20.49 -5.32
CA GLU A 194 -5.91 20.17 -6.51
C GLU A 194 -6.73 19.43 -7.59
N GLU A 195 -7.53 18.43 -7.20
CA GLU A 195 -8.40 17.71 -8.15
C GLU A 195 -9.48 18.58 -8.77
N GLU A 196 -10.06 19.52 -8.01
CA GLU A 196 -11.05 20.47 -8.53
C GLU A 196 -10.44 21.46 -9.54
N GLU A 197 -9.20 21.88 -9.30
CA GLU A 197 -8.46 22.75 -10.21
C GLU A 197 -8.10 22.04 -11.52
N GLU A 198 -7.58 20.80 -11.42
CA GLU A 198 -7.29 19.97 -12.60
C GLU A 198 -8.54 19.73 -13.46
N GLN A 199 -9.71 19.50 -12.84
CA GLN A 199 -10.97 19.33 -13.56
C GLN A 199 -11.43 20.60 -14.28
N LYS A 200 -11.21 21.78 -13.72
CA LYS A 200 -11.53 23.06 -14.38
C LYS A 200 -10.66 23.28 -15.60
N ILE A 201 -9.37 22.99 -15.51
CA ILE A 201 -8.43 23.16 -16.64
C ILE A 201 -8.73 22.17 -17.77
N ALA A 202 -9.25 20.99 -17.47
CA ALA A 202 -9.56 19.96 -18.48
C ALA A 202 -10.86 20.23 -19.26
N VAL A 203 -11.66 21.21 -18.86
CA VAL A 203 -12.95 21.55 -19.49
C VAL A 203 -12.82 22.77 -20.41
N ASP A 204 -11.75 23.54 -20.30
CA ASP A 204 -11.39 24.67 -21.18
C ASP A 204 -10.52 24.17 -22.35
#